data_6ac5decefa5d66a3750b7b7be87aaa2b
#
_entry.id   6ac5decefa5d66a3750b7b7be87aaa2b
#
_cell.length_a   1.000
_cell.length_b   1.000
_cell.length_c   1.000
_cell.angle_alpha   90.00
_cell.angle_beta   90.00
_cell.angle_gamma   90.00
#
_symmetry.space_group_name_H-M   'P 1'
#
loop_
_entity.id
_entity.type
_entity.pdbx_description
1 polymer ?
#
loop_
_entity_poly.entity_id
_entity_poly.type
_entity_poly.pdbx_seq_one_letter_code
_entity_poly.pdbx_strand_id
1 'polypeptide(L)'
;MVVVLIGIFKNEVSKIEQDRDAKISKLQEVIFQMEDSITVNKAERDVFFDQRNDLANEADSLHYVLKTLKSKPKVKVDKLTNDELVNEAIKEANDSSGVKLPIPRNTVVYLVEKSKDYNQVMAEYEVVSKINFNYQAQLKIDSALFVNYETDRSNLRQIITLKDEQLVIERDSFNRYKRKVKTKNTLKDIG
;
A
#
# COMPACT_ATOMS: atom_id res chain seq x y z
N MET A 1 -65.84 -22.29 10.38
CA MET A 1 -64.89 -22.59 9.26
C MET A 1 -64.08 -21.39 8.84
N VAL A 2 -64.65 -20.21 8.64
CA VAL A 2 -63.94 -18.98 8.19
C VAL A 2 -62.83 -18.52 9.13
N VAL A 3 -62.99 -18.58 10.46
CA VAL A 3 -61.98 -18.17 11.46
C VAL A 3 -60.74 -19.04 11.41
N VAL A 4 -60.87 -20.35 11.16
CA VAL A 4 -59.78 -21.29 11.06
C VAL A 4 -58.95 -21.01 9.79
N LEU A 5 -59.60 -20.73 8.66
CA LEU A 5 -58.92 -20.37 7.39
C LEU A 5 -58.16 -19.05 7.51
N ILE A 6 -58.67 -18.05 8.22
CA ILE A 6 -57.96 -16.81 8.49
C ILE A 6 -56.72 -17.04 9.35
N GLY A 7 -56.80 -17.91 10.36
CA GLY A 7 -55.66 -18.27 11.21
C GLY A 7 -54.56 -18.97 10.44
N ILE A 8 -54.91 -19.94 9.58
CA ILE A 8 -53.95 -20.64 8.71
C ILE A 8 -53.24 -19.66 7.74
N PHE A 9 -54.04 -18.75 7.12
CA PHE A 9 -53.49 -17.74 6.21
C PHE A 9 -52.50 -16.79 6.90
N LYS A 10 -52.83 -16.30 8.10
CA LYS A 10 -51.92 -15.45 8.87
C LYS A 10 -50.62 -16.18 9.21
N ASN A 11 -50.69 -17.45 9.59
CA ASN A 11 -49.51 -18.24 9.93
C ASN A 11 -48.60 -18.49 8.71
N GLU A 12 -49.20 -18.77 7.54
CA GLU A 12 -48.42 -18.96 6.29
C GLU A 12 -47.78 -17.67 5.81
N VAL A 13 -48.44 -16.52 5.91
CA VAL A 13 -47.84 -15.21 5.58
C VAL A 13 -46.68 -14.90 6.52
N SER A 14 -46.89 -15.09 7.83
CA SER A 14 -45.83 -14.89 8.83
C SER A 14 -44.60 -15.78 8.55
N LYS A 15 -44.79 -17.04 8.13
CA LYS A 15 -43.65 -17.92 7.73
C LYS A 15 -42.89 -17.39 6.52
N ILE A 16 -43.63 -16.89 5.50
CA ILE A 16 -42.99 -16.33 4.30
C ILE A 16 -42.12 -15.12 4.67
N GLU A 17 -42.64 -14.25 5.55
CA GLU A 17 -41.92 -13.07 6.04
C GLU A 17 -40.70 -13.47 6.85
N GLN A 18 -40.83 -14.43 7.79
CA GLN A 18 -39.73 -14.92 8.60
C GLN A 18 -38.62 -15.57 7.76
N ASP A 19 -38.98 -16.38 6.77
CA ASP A 19 -38.01 -17.00 5.85
C ASP A 19 -37.28 -15.97 5.01
N ARG A 20 -38.00 -14.93 4.54
CA ARG A 20 -37.41 -13.80 3.81
C ARG A 20 -36.42 -13.07 4.71
N ASP A 21 -36.87 -12.66 5.90
CA ASP A 21 -36.07 -11.82 6.80
C ASP A 21 -34.83 -12.57 7.28
N ALA A 22 -34.94 -13.87 7.57
CA ALA A 22 -33.78 -14.69 7.93
C ALA A 22 -32.75 -14.80 6.80
N LYS A 23 -33.19 -14.92 5.54
CA LYS A 23 -32.28 -14.96 4.38
C LYS A 23 -31.63 -13.60 4.12
N ILE A 24 -32.41 -12.53 4.16
CA ILE A 24 -31.91 -11.17 3.96
C ILE A 24 -30.91 -10.81 5.06
N SER A 25 -31.21 -11.13 6.32
CA SER A 25 -30.30 -10.87 7.44
C SER A 25 -28.93 -11.55 7.26
N LYS A 26 -28.91 -12.81 6.80
CA LYS A 26 -27.63 -13.49 6.50
C LYS A 26 -26.84 -12.81 5.39
N LEU A 27 -27.51 -12.39 4.31
CA LEU A 27 -26.84 -11.68 3.22
C LEU A 27 -26.33 -10.30 3.68
N GLN A 28 -27.10 -9.61 4.51
CA GLN A 28 -26.68 -8.32 5.10
C GLN A 28 -25.45 -8.46 5.99
N GLU A 29 -25.36 -9.52 6.78
CA GLU A 29 -24.20 -9.78 7.62
C GLU A 29 -22.94 -9.96 6.77
N VAL A 30 -23.01 -10.73 5.69
CA VAL A 30 -21.88 -10.93 4.77
C VAL A 30 -21.51 -9.62 4.06
N ILE A 31 -22.49 -8.86 3.61
CA ILE A 31 -22.25 -7.53 2.99
C ILE A 31 -21.56 -6.62 3.98
N PHE A 32 -22.01 -6.56 5.23
CA PHE A 32 -21.39 -5.74 6.27
C PHE A 32 -19.93 -6.10 6.52
N GLN A 33 -19.61 -7.40 6.59
CA GLN A 33 -18.22 -7.84 6.73
C GLN A 33 -17.33 -7.41 5.55
N MET A 34 -17.87 -7.44 4.34
CA MET A 34 -17.14 -6.97 3.15
C MET A 34 -16.97 -5.44 3.13
N GLU A 35 -17.99 -4.68 3.53
CA GLU A 35 -17.93 -3.23 3.64
C GLU A 35 -16.92 -2.80 4.74
N ASP A 36 -16.86 -3.52 5.85
CA ASP A 36 -15.86 -3.32 6.90
C ASP A 36 -14.44 -3.60 6.38
N SER A 37 -14.24 -4.72 5.67
CA SER A 37 -12.96 -5.03 5.03
C SER A 37 -12.49 -3.93 4.06
N ILE A 38 -13.40 -3.36 3.26
CA ILE A 38 -13.10 -2.24 2.36
C ILE A 38 -12.67 -1.00 3.16
N THR A 39 -13.31 -0.75 4.29
CA THR A 39 -12.98 0.38 5.16
C THR A 39 -11.58 0.22 5.78
N VAL A 40 -11.24 -0.98 6.26
CA VAL A 40 -9.91 -1.30 6.78
C VAL A 40 -8.85 -1.15 5.69
N ASN A 41 -9.07 -1.73 4.50
CA ASN A 41 -8.15 -1.62 3.37
C ASN A 41 -7.94 -0.15 2.96
N LYS A 42 -8.98 0.69 3.04
CA LYS A 42 -8.85 2.12 2.78
C LYS A 42 -7.92 2.81 3.77
N ALA A 43 -8.08 2.54 5.06
CA ALA A 43 -7.21 3.10 6.11
C ALA A 43 -5.75 2.64 5.93
N GLU A 44 -5.53 1.37 5.59
CA GLU A 44 -4.19 0.86 5.28
C GLU A 44 -3.57 1.56 4.05
N ARG A 45 -4.37 1.81 3.00
CA ARG A 45 -3.89 2.54 1.82
C ARG A 45 -3.45 3.96 2.16
N ASP A 46 -4.18 4.65 3.02
CA ASP A 46 -3.79 6.01 3.44
C ASP A 46 -2.42 5.98 4.14
N VAL A 47 -2.16 5.01 5.02
CA VAL A 47 -0.84 4.81 5.64
C VAL A 47 0.24 4.48 4.59
N PHE A 48 -0.06 3.62 3.63
CA PHE A 48 0.89 3.29 2.56
C PHE A 48 1.22 4.48 1.66
N PHE A 49 0.24 5.34 1.37
CA PHE A 49 0.50 6.58 0.61
C PHE A 49 1.42 7.53 1.37
N ASP A 50 1.23 7.70 2.67
CA ASP A 50 2.10 8.53 3.49
C ASP A 50 3.53 7.97 3.52
N GLN A 51 3.70 6.68 3.76
CA GLN A 51 5.02 6.02 3.73
C GLN A 51 5.70 6.15 2.35
N ARG A 52 4.95 5.99 1.27
CA ARG A 52 5.46 6.16 -0.08
C ARG A 52 5.94 7.57 -0.35
N ASN A 53 5.19 8.57 0.11
CA ASN A 53 5.55 9.98 -0.02
C ASN A 53 6.83 10.30 0.78
N ASP A 54 6.96 9.78 1.99
CA ASP A 54 8.15 9.96 2.81
C ASP A 54 9.41 9.38 2.13
N LEU A 55 9.30 8.17 1.60
CA LEU A 55 10.38 7.54 0.83
C LEU A 55 10.74 8.30 -0.44
N ALA A 56 9.76 8.88 -1.14
CA ALA A 56 9.99 9.70 -2.31
C ALA A 56 10.74 10.99 -1.95
N ASN A 57 10.32 11.68 -0.90
CA ASN A 57 10.99 12.88 -0.40
C ASN A 57 12.43 12.60 0.05
N GLU A 58 12.66 11.46 0.69
CA GLU A 58 14.01 11.02 1.07
C GLU A 58 14.87 10.73 -0.18
N ALA A 59 14.32 10.05 -1.18
CA ALA A 59 15.00 9.78 -2.43
C ALA A 59 15.39 11.08 -3.16
N ASP A 60 14.50 12.06 -3.22
CA ASP A 60 14.76 13.38 -3.82
C ASP A 60 15.89 14.12 -3.07
N SER A 61 15.86 14.07 -1.73
CA SER A 61 16.94 14.62 -0.89
C SER A 61 18.29 13.96 -1.19
N LEU A 62 18.32 12.63 -1.30
CA LEU A 62 19.52 11.86 -1.64
C LEU A 62 20.01 12.17 -3.06
N HIS A 63 19.12 12.38 -4.02
CA HIS A 63 19.47 12.81 -5.37
C HIS A 63 20.14 14.20 -5.38
N TYR A 64 19.67 15.12 -4.55
CA TYR A 64 20.32 16.42 -4.37
C TYR A 64 21.74 16.26 -3.78
N VAL A 65 21.90 15.43 -2.76
CA VAL A 65 23.22 15.11 -2.17
C VAL A 65 24.16 14.51 -3.22
N LEU A 66 23.68 13.54 -3.99
CA LEU A 66 24.45 12.91 -5.07
C LEU A 66 24.91 13.92 -6.12
N LYS A 67 24.01 14.84 -6.53
CA LYS A 67 24.35 15.92 -7.46
C LYS A 67 25.43 16.83 -6.89
N THR A 68 25.34 17.16 -5.60
CA THR A 68 26.32 17.99 -4.90
C THR A 68 27.67 17.30 -4.82
N LEU A 69 27.71 16.00 -4.50
CA LEU A 69 28.95 15.20 -4.49
C LEU A 69 29.63 15.21 -5.87
N LYS A 70 28.86 14.97 -6.93
CA LYS A 70 29.37 14.95 -8.31
C LYS A 70 29.84 16.32 -8.81
N SER A 71 29.28 17.41 -8.29
CA SER A 71 29.67 18.77 -8.69
C SER A 71 30.88 19.32 -7.93
N LYS A 72 31.38 18.61 -6.92
CA LYS A 72 32.59 19.04 -6.19
C LYS A 72 33.79 19.10 -7.17
N PRO A 73 34.48 20.25 -7.24
CA PRO A 73 35.65 20.34 -8.11
C PRO A 73 36.75 19.39 -7.58
N LYS A 74 37.39 18.67 -8.51
CA LYS A 74 38.54 17.86 -8.17
C LYS A 74 39.65 18.77 -7.63
N VAL A 75 40.07 18.49 -6.41
CA VAL A 75 41.17 19.23 -5.79
C VAL A 75 42.46 18.94 -6.57
N LYS A 76 43.07 19.95 -7.16
CA LYS A 76 44.35 19.84 -7.84
C LYS A 76 45.47 19.76 -6.80
N VAL A 77 45.80 18.56 -6.42
CA VAL A 77 46.81 18.24 -5.40
C VAL A 77 48.21 18.61 -5.84
N ASP A 78 48.46 18.63 -7.16
CA ASP A 78 49.70 19.05 -7.77
C ASP A 78 50.16 20.48 -7.43
N LYS A 79 49.22 21.35 -7.05
CA LYS A 79 49.47 22.75 -6.66
C LYS A 79 49.80 22.93 -5.17
N LEU A 80 49.67 21.91 -4.35
CA LEU A 80 49.97 22.00 -2.92
C LEU A 80 51.49 22.11 -2.69
N THR A 81 51.88 22.85 -1.63
CA THR A 81 53.23 22.83 -1.13
C THR A 81 53.59 21.45 -0.55
N ASN A 82 54.90 21.17 -0.34
CA ASN A 82 55.28 19.88 0.23
C ASN A 82 54.67 19.60 1.60
N ASP A 83 54.57 20.66 2.47
CA ASP A 83 53.97 20.53 3.81
C ASP A 83 52.46 20.29 3.74
N GLU A 84 51.76 21.01 2.88
CA GLU A 84 50.35 20.77 2.62
C GLU A 84 50.06 19.40 2.07
N LEU A 85 50.92 18.91 1.14
CA LEU A 85 50.82 17.58 0.56
C LEU A 85 51.03 16.47 1.60
N VAL A 86 52.02 16.64 2.50
CA VAL A 86 52.25 15.69 3.60
C VAL A 86 51.07 15.69 4.56
N ASN A 87 50.52 16.84 4.93
CA ASN A 87 49.36 16.92 5.80
C ASN A 87 48.13 16.25 5.17
N GLU A 88 47.89 16.45 3.87
CA GLU A 88 46.80 15.77 3.16
C GLU A 88 47.04 14.26 3.06
N ALA A 89 48.25 13.81 2.83
CA ALA A 89 48.59 12.39 2.81
C ALA A 89 48.37 11.71 4.17
N ILE A 90 48.77 12.36 5.27
CA ILE A 90 48.54 11.89 6.64
C ILE A 90 47.02 11.81 6.92
N LYS A 91 46.25 12.81 6.52
CA LYS A 91 44.79 12.85 6.68
C LYS A 91 44.09 11.72 5.92
N GLU A 92 44.47 11.50 4.66
CA GLU A 92 43.88 10.44 3.83
C GLU A 92 44.29 9.03 4.28
N ALA A 93 45.52 8.86 4.80
CA ALA A 93 45.98 7.60 5.34
C ALA A 93 45.44 7.30 6.75
N ASN A 94 44.84 8.30 7.41
CA ASN A 94 44.42 8.22 8.83
C ASN A 94 45.55 7.74 9.74
N ASP A 95 46.79 8.07 9.40
CA ASP A 95 48.00 7.65 10.07
C ASP A 95 48.74 8.84 10.67
N SER A 96 48.96 8.84 11.98
CA SER A 96 49.67 9.84 12.72
C SER A 96 51.04 9.36 13.20
N SER A 97 51.55 8.25 12.72
CA SER A 97 52.79 7.61 13.19
C SER A 97 54.06 8.45 12.96
N GLY A 98 53.99 9.49 12.15
CA GLY A 98 55.11 10.44 11.93
C GLY A 98 56.29 9.86 11.17
N VAL A 99 56.14 8.68 10.59
CA VAL A 99 57.22 8.02 9.81
C VAL A 99 57.46 8.79 8.50
N LYS A 100 58.63 9.44 8.39
CA LYS A 100 59.03 10.10 7.12
C LYS A 100 59.68 9.06 6.20
N LEU A 101 58.90 8.59 5.25
CA LEU A 101 59.41 7.76 4.15
C LEU A 101 59.94 8.69 3.03
N PRO A 102 61.09 8.39 2.40
CA PRO A 102 61.62 9.15 1.26
C PRO A 102 60.85 8.77 -0.02
N ILE A 103 59.56 9.18 -0.10
CA ILE A 103 58.72 8.92 -1.25
C ILE A 103 58.82 10.10 -2.21
N PRO A 104 59.03 9.90 -3.53
CA PRO A 104 59.05 10.97 -4.52
C PRO A 104 57.73 11.75 -4.49
N ARG A 105 57.82 13.09 -4.58
CA ARG A 105 56.62 14.00 -4.54
C ARG A 105 55.53 13.53 -5.51
N ASN A 106 55.87 13.18 -6.74
CA ASN A 106 54.88 12.76 -7.75
C ASN A 106 54.13 11.49 -7.33
N THR A 107 54.79 10.58 -6.59
CA THR A 107 54.12 9.39 -6.05
C THR A 107 53.13 9.77 -4.94
N VAL A 108 53.48 10.70 -4.06
CA VAL A 108 52.58 11.19 -3.01
C VAL A 108 51.41 11.91 -3.62
N VAL A 109 51.61 12.80 -4.59
CA VAL A 109 50.54 13.46 -5.35
C VAL A 109 49.58 12.43 -5.93
N TYR A 110 50.10 11.45 -6.66
CA TYR A 110 49.32 10.37 -7.28
C TYR A 110 48.48 9.59 -6.22
N LEU A 111 49.10 9.19 -5.13
CA LEU A 111 48.40 8.43 -4.08
C LEU A 111 47.28 9.25 -3.42
N VAL A 112 47.53 10.51 -3.09
CA VAL A 112 46.53 11.41 -2.50
C VAL A 112 45.36 11.64 -3.46
N GLU A 113 45.63 11.88 -4.75
CA GLU A 113 44.60 12.04 -5.77
C GLU A 113 43.76 10.78 -5.89
N LYS A 114 44.39 9.60 -5.93
CA LYS A 114 43.66 8.32 -6.01
C LYS A 114 42.87 8.02 -4.75
N SER A 115 43.37 8.35 -3.58
CA SER A 115 42.60 8.21 -2.32
C SER A 115 41.39 9.11 -2.32
N LYS A 116 41.52 10.38 -2.74
CA LYS A 116 40.40 11.32 -2.84
C LYS A 116 39.35 10.88 -3.85
N ASP A 117 39.79 10.43 -5.03
CA ASP A 117 38.90 9.88 -6.05
C ASP A 117 38.13 8.66 -5.50
N TYR A 118 38.84 7.74 -4.81
CA TYR A 118 38.21 6.58 -4.19
C TYR A 118 37.18 6.96 -3.12
N ASN A 119 37.53 7.87 -2.20
CA ASN A 119 36.65 8.32 -1.16
C ASN A 119 35.40 9.01 -1.72
N GLN A 120 35.54 9.78 -2.80
CA GLN A 120 34.41 10.37 -3.50
C GLN A 120 33.51 9.30 -4.12
N VAL A 121 34.09 8.31 -4.82
CA VAL A 121 33.33 7.20 -5.41
C VAL A 121 32.60 6.39 -4.35
N MET A 122 33.23 6.14 -3.21
CA MET A 122 32.60 5.43 -2.09
C MET A 122 31.41 6.24 -1.52
N ALA A 123 31.56 7.55 -1.33
CA ALA A 123 30.47 8.40 -0.87
C ALA A 123 29.29 8.42 -1.88
N GLU A 124 29.59 8.50 -3.18
CA GLU A 124 28.57 8.40 -4.23
C GLU A 124 27.86 7.04 -4.21
N TYR A 125 28.62 5.95 -4.05
CA TYR A 125 28.08 4.59 -3.97
C TYR A 125 27.14 4.41 -2.78
N GLU A 126 27.49 4.93 -1.60
CA GLU A 126 26.62 4.88 -0.42
C GLU A 126 25.28 5.59 -0.66
N VAL A 127 25.32 6.77 -1.28
CA VAL A 127 24.10 7.53 -1.59
C VAL A 127 23.26 6.76 -2.61
N VAL A 128 23.84 6.24 -3.68
CA VAL A 128 23.13 5.43 -4.69
C VAL A 128 22.53 4.18 -4.08
N SER A 129 23.23 3.53 -3.15
CA SER A 129 22.73 2.36 -2.44
C SER A 129 21.48 2.68 -1.61
N LYS A 130 21.46 3.84 -0.91
CA LYS A 130 20.27 4.32 -0.17
C LYS A 130 19.11 4.64 -1.09
N ILE A 131 19.36 5.32 -2.20
CA ILE A 131 18.33 5.59 -3.23
C ILE A 131 17.71 4.28 -3.71
N ASN A 132 18.54 3.29 -4.02
CA ASN A 132 18.08 1.98 -4.48
C ASN A 132 17.22 1.26 -3.42
N PHE A 133 17.63 1.33 -2.16
CA PHE A 133 16.85 0.78 -1.04
C PHE A 133 15.46 1.44 -0.94
N ASN A 134 15.39 2.77 -1.06
CA ASN A 134 14.13 3.51 -1.02
C ASN A 134 13.21 3.13 -2.20
N TYR A 135 13.74 2.98 -3.40
CA TYR A 135 12.93 2.51 -4.54
C TYR A 135 12.41 1.09 -4.35
N GLN A 136 13.21 0.19 -3.79
CA GLN A 136 12.75 -1.16 -3.47
C GLN A 136 11.66 -1.17 -2.41
N ALA A 137 11.74 -0.29 -1.40
CA ALA A 137 10.71 -0.11 -0.41
C ALA A 137 9.40 0.44 -1.04
N GLN A 138 9.50 1.43 -1.93
CA GLN A 138 8.35 1.95 -2.68
C GLN A 138 7.68 0.85 -3.52
N LEU A 139 8.42 0.02 -4.22
CA LEU A 139 7.87 -1.09 -5.00
C LEU A 139 7.10 -2.11 -4.13
N LYS A 140 7.56 -2.36 -2.90
CA LYS A 140 6.83 -3.21 -1.95
C LYS A 140 5.51 -2.58 -1.53
N ILE A 141 5.50 -1.27 -1.25
CA ILE A 141 4.29 -0.52 -0.93
C ILE A 141 3.32 -0.53 -2.11
N ASP A 142 3.79 -0.26 -3.32
CA ASP A 142 2.96 -0.28 -4.54
C ASP A 142 2.33 -1.67 -4.76
N SER A 143 3.07 -2.76 -4.46
CA SER A 143 2.54 -4.13 -4.52
C SER A 143 1.45 -4.36 -3.47
N ALA A 144 1.61 -3.87 -2.25
CA ALA A 144 0.60 -3.97 -1.20
C ALA A 144 -0.66 -3.17 -1.54
N LEU A 145 -0.50 -1.95 -2.06
CA LEU A 145 -1.60 -1.13 -2.56
C LEU A 145 -2.39 -1.85 -3.66
N PHE A 146 -1.69 -2.49 -4.61
CA PHE A 146 -2.33 -3.26 -5.67
C PHE A 146 -3.17 -4.40 -5.10
N VAL A 147 -2.66 -5.16 -4.14
CA VAL A 147 -3.39 -6.26 -3.49
C VAL A 147 -4.65 -5.74 -2.79
N ASN A 148 -4.56 -4.62 -2.06
CA ASN A 148 -5.70 -4.00 -1.40
C ASN A 148 -6.78 -3.57 -2.40
N TYR A 149 -6.41 -2.96 -3.54
CA TYR A 149 -7.35 -2.58 -4.59
C TYR A 149 -8.04 -3.79 -5.24
N GLU A 150 -7.31 -4.87 -5.52
CA GLU A 150 -7.92 -6.09 -6.09
C GLU A 150 -8.86 -6.77 -5.08
N THR A 151 -8.52 -6.76 -3.80
CA THR A 151 -9.40 -7.26 -2.73
C THR A 151 -10.69 -6.44 -2.66
N ASP A 152 -10.61 -5.12 -2.64
CA ASP A 152 -11.78 -4.24 -2.63
C ASP A 152 -12.66 -4.44 -3.86
N ARG A 153 -12.04 -4.55 -5.03
CA ARG A 153 -12.74 -4.82 -6.28
C ARG A 153 -13.50 -6.15 -6.23
N SER A 154 -12.89 -7.18 -5.64
CA SER A 154 -13.53 -8.47 -5.44
C SER A 154 -14.71 -8.36 -4.48
N ASN A 155 -14.52 -7.70 -3.34
CA ASN A 155 -15.56 -7.47 -2.34
C ASN A 155 -16.75 -6.69 -2.92
N LEU A 156 -16.49 -5.62 -3.68
CA LEU A 156 -17.54 -4.83 -4.33
C LEU A 156 -18.36 -5.65 -5.33
N ARG A 157 -17.72 -6.50 -6.13
CA ARG A 157 -18.43 -7.40 -7.03
C ARG A 157 -19.32 -8.39 -6.30
N GLN A 158 -18.83 -8.95 -5.20
CA GLN A 158 -19.62 -9.86 -4.37
C GLN A 158 -20.79 -9.14 -3.70
N ILE A 159 -20.60 -7.93 -3.18
CA ILE A 159 -21.66 -7.09 -2.61
C ILE A 159 -22.77 -6.85 -3.64
N ILE A 160 -22.41 -6.53 -4.88
CA ILE A 160 -23.40 -6.35 -5.96
C ILE A 160 -24.20 -7.63 -6.16
N THR A 161 -23.53 -8.78 -6.28
CA THR A 161 -24.20 -10.09 -6.44
C THR A 161 -25.15 -10.39 -5.28
N LEU A 162 -24.70 -10.17 -4.03
CA LEU A 162 -25.54 -10.41 -2.86
C LEU A 162 -26.75 -9.45 -2.77
N LYS A 163 -26.58 -8.20 -3.18
CA LYS A 163 -27.70 -7.24 -3.29
C LYS A 163 -28.70 -7.64 -4.37
N ASP A 164 -28.23 -8.16 -5.51
CA ASP A 164 -29.11 -8.71 -6.53
C ASP A 164 -29.88 -9.94 -6.02
N GLU A 165 -29.24 -10.82 -5.24
CA GLU A 165 -29.90 -11.95 -4.58
C GLU A 165 -30.97 -11.47 -3.58
N GLN A 166 -30.70 -10.43 -2.80
CA GLN A 166 -31.70 -9.83 -1.92
C GLN A 166 -32.94 -9.36 -2.69
N LEU A 167 -32.74 -8.66 -3.82
CA LEU A 167 -33.84 -8.21 -4.68
C LEU A 167 -34.65 -9.37 -5.24
N VAL A 168 -34.01 -10.48 -5.60
CA VAL A 168 -34.71 -11.71 -6.06
C VAL A 168 -35.55 -12.29 -4.93
N ILE A 169 -35.00 -12.42 -3.71
CA ILE A 169 -35.72 -12.92 -2.52
C ILE A 169 -36.95 -12.05 -2.21
N GLU A 170 -36.78 -10.73 -2.22
CA GLU A 170 -37.89 -9.80 -1.99
C GLU A 170 -38.97 -9.92 -3.03
N ARG A 171 -38.60 -9.97 -4.34
CA ARG A 171 -39.54 -10.14 -5.42
C ARG A 171 -40.30 -11.46 -5.35
N ASP A 172 -39.61 -12.55 -5.04
CA ASP A 172 -40.25 -13.87 -4.92
C ASP A 172 -41.16 -13.93 -3.71
N SER A 173 -40.77 -13.35 -2.59
CA SER A 173 -41.61 -13.20 -1.39
C SER A 173 -42.87 -12.41 -1.69
N PHE A 174 -42.75 -11.25 -2.37
CA PHE A 174 -43.85 -10.44 -2.82
C PHE A 174 -44.80 -11.21 -3.75
N ASN A 175 -44.27 -11.96 -4.72
CA ASN A 175 -45.07 -12.77 -5.64
C ASN A 175 -45.85 -13.88 -4.90
N ARG A 176 -45.22 -14.53 -3.90
CA ARG A 176 -45.86 -15.55 -3.07
C ARG A 176 -47.00 -14.90 -2.25
N TYR A 177 -46.76 -13.76 -1.64
CA TYR A 177 -47.74 -12.98 -0.92
C TYR A 177 -48.95 -12.63 -1.82
N LYS A 178 -48.69 -12.08 -3.02
CA LYS A 178 -49.70 -11.70 -3.99
C LYS A 178 -50.60 -12.89 -4.41
N ARG A 179 -49.98 -14.06 -4.65
CA ARG A 179 -50.73 -15.29 -4.96
C ARG A 179 -51.64 -15.71 -3.81
N LYS A 180 -51.15 -15.66 -2.55
CA LYS A 180 -51.95 -15.99 -1.37
C LYS A 180 -53.11 -15.05 -1.17
N VAL A 181 -52.89 -13.73 -1.33
CA VAL A 181 -53.97 -12.72 -1.24
C VAL A 181 -55.03 -12.95 -2.32
N LYS A 182 -54.64 -13.25 -3.56
CA LYS A 182 -55.59 -13.55 -4.63
C LYS A 182 -56.43 -14.78 -4.32
N THR A 183 -55.81 -15.85 -3.85
CA THR A 183 -56.55 -17.06 -3.44
C THR A 183 -57.55 -16.79 -2.33
N LYS A 184 -57.17 -15.97 -1.32
CA LYS A 184 -58.05 -15.57 -0.21
C LYS A 184 -59.29 -14.82 -0.71
N ASN A 185 -59.11 -13.90 -1.66
CA ASN A 185 -60.21 -13.12 -2.20
C ASN A 185 -61.19 -14.03 -3.03
N THR A 186 -60.66 -14.91 -3.82
CA THR A 186 -61.47 -15.90 -4.57
C THR A 186 -62.29 -16.82 -3.65
N LEU A 187 -61.71 -17.23 -2.52
CA LEU A 187 -62.43 -18.03 -1.52
C LEU A 187 -63.50 -17.26 -0.74
N LYS A 188 -63.41 -15.93 -0.66
CA LYS A 188 -64.46 -15.08 -0.05
C LYS A 188 -65.64 -14.90 -0.99
N ASP A 189 -65.40 -14.92 -2.30
CA ASP A 189 -66.44 -14.72 -3.31
C ASP A 189 -67.27 -15.99 -3.56
N ILE A 190 -66.84 -17.13 -3.04
CA ILE A 190 -67.48 -18.47 -3.20
C ILE A 190 -68.29 -18.87 -1.96
N GLY A 191 -68.13 -18.20 -0.80
CA GLY A 191 -68.79 -18.50 0.46
C GLY A 191 -69.71 -17.41 0.99
#